data_b73f471d9d5317a125a72179f825ce1a
#
_entry.id   b73f471d9d5317a125a72179f825ce1a
#
_cell.length_a   1.000
_cell.length_b   1.000
_cell.length_c   1.000
_cell.angle_alpha   90.00
_cell.angle_beta   90.00
_cell.angle_gamma   90.00
#
_symmetry.space_group_name_H-M   'P 1'
#
loop_
_entity.id
_entity.type
_entity.pdbx_description
1 polymer ?
#
loop_
_entity_poly.entity_id
_entity_poly.type
_entity_poly.pdbx_seq_one_letter_code
_entity_poly.pdbx_strand_id
1 'polypeptide(L)'
;MSFEELIHIDEFSSTPKYRQLANSIIEGIQKKVIKKGDILPSINEVSFQFYISRITVEKGYNYLKSIGIIDSVRGKGFFINVDTSPTTYRIFLLFNKLSEHKKIIYDAFVATMGNEAIIDFYVYNNDFNLFKRIVDRRDKDYTHIVIIPHFLDDDPNAYQLIKSLPKDKLILVDKMIPDLQGQIGTVYENFENDIYQSLTQVNESLTKYNRLKLIFPSHSYYPKEI
;
A
#
# COMPACT_ATOMS: atom_id res chain seq x y z
N MET A 1 5.71 -12.78 24.76
CA MET A 1 4.70 -12.40 23.74
C MET A 1 4.26 -13.71 23.10
N SER A 2 2.99 -14.04 23.21
CA SER A 2 2.47 -15.26 22.59
C SER A 2 2.31 -15.05 21.07
N PHE A 3 2.20 -16.13 20.29
CA PHE A 3 1.88 -16.05 18.84
C PHE A 3 0.57 -15.26 18.61
N GLU A 4 -0.33 -15.34 19.55
CA GLU A 4 -1.63 -14.65 19.54
C GLU A 4 -1.50 -13.13 19.58
N GLU A 5 -0.59 -12.62 20.40
CA GLU A 5 -0.32 -11.18 20.53
C GLU A 5 0.43 -10.62 19.32
N LEU A 6 1.01 -11.49 18.52
CA LEU A 6 1.82 -11.10 17.37
C LEU A 6 0.99 -10.92 16.09
N ILE A 7 -0.04 -11.76 15.90
CA ILE A 7 -0.84 -11.73 14.69
C ILE A 7 -1.87 -10.61 14.78
N HIS A 8 -1.78 -9.70 13.81
CA HIS A 8 -2.71 -8.60 13.68
C HIS A 8 -3.44 -8.66 12.33
N ILE A 9 -4.77 -8.72 12.36
CA ILE A 9 -5.64 -8.70 11.18
C ILE A 9 -6.48 -7.43 11.25
N ASP A 10 -6.15 -6.46 10.43
CA ASP A 10 -6.86 -5.20 10.32
C ASP A 10 -7.94 -5.30 9.23
N GLU A 11 -9.21 -5.15 9.61
CA GLU A 11 -10.34 -5.20 8.69
C GLU A 11 -10.44 -3.95 7.79
N PHE A 12 -9.83 -2.84 8.18
CA PHE A 12 -9.77 -1.62 7.37
C PHE A 12 -8.67 -1.67 6.32
N SER A 13 -7.72 -2.60 6.45
CA SER A 13 -6.66 -2.77 5.48
C SER A 13 -7.18 -3.39 4.18
N SER A 14 -6.77 -2.83 3.05
CA SER A 14 -6.98 -3.41 1.72
C SER A 14 -5.97 -4.53 1.40
N THR A 15 -5.00 -4.75 2.28
CA THR A 15 -4.07 -5.89 2.19
C THR A 15 -4.84 -7.19 2.42
N PRO A 16 -4.75 -8.17 1.51
CA PRO A 16 -5.43 -9.47 1.70
C PRO A 16 -5.08 -10.12 3.04
N LYS A 17 -6.07 -10.67 3.76
CA LYS A 17 -5.89 -11.24 5.11
C LYS A 17 -4.77 -12.29 5.19
N TYR A 18 -4.56 -13.09 4.14
CA TYR A 18 -3.44 -14.03 4.10
C TYR A 18 -2.07 -13.35 4.08
N ARG A 19 -1.97 -12.18 3.46
CA ARG A 19 -0.76 -11.35 3.47
C ARG A 19 -0.55 -10.71 4.82
N GLN A 20 -1.61 -10.19 5.47
CA GLN A 20 -1.53 -9.64 6.82
C GLN A 20 -1.02 -10.68 7.82
N LEU A 21 -1.53 -11.91 7.75
CA LEU A 21 -1.02 -13.04 8.55
C LEU A 21 0.48 -13.28 8.28
N ALA A 22 0.88 -13.34 7.02
CA ALA A 22 2.27 -13.55 6.65
C ALA A 22 3.17 -12.40 7.12
N ASN A 23 2.73 -11.16 6.94
CA ASN A 23 3.43 -9.95 7.38
C ASN A 23 3.67 -9.97 8.90
N SER A 24 2.66 -10.34 9.69
CA SER A 24 2.78 -10.43 11.15
C SER A 24 3.85 -11.47 11.56
N ILE A 25 3.91 -12.61 10.89
CA ILE A 25 4.94 -13.64 11.17
C ILE A 25 6.34 -13.13 10.80
N ILE A 26 6.49 -12.50 9.64
CA ILE A 26 7.76 -11.91 9.19
C ILE A 26 8.22 -10.84 10.19
N GLU A 27 7.32 -9.99 10.63
CA GLU A 27 7.60 -8.95 11.62
C GLU A 27 8.03 -9.54 12.97
N GLY A 28 7.42 -10.64 13.40
CA GLY A 28 7.81 -11.36 14.60
C GLY A 28 9.23 -11.92 14.53
N ILE A 29 9.66 -12.38 13.36
CA ILE A 29 11.03 -12.82 13.11
C ILE A 29 11.99 -11.62 13.19
N GLN A 30 11.64 -10.49 12.56
CA GLN A 30 12.46 -9.26 12.60
C GLN A 30 12.65 -8.72 14.01
N LYS A 31 11.59 -8.74 14.81
CA LYS A 31 11.60 -8.33 16.21
C LYS A 31 12.24 -9.40 17.14
N LYS A 32 12.71 -10.53 16.58
CA LYS A 32 13.30 -11.68 17.30
C LYS A 32 12.37 -12.30 18.35
N VAL A 33 11.07 -12.10 18.20
CA VAL A 33 10.02 -12.74 19.02
C VAL A 33 9.79 -14.17 18.56
N ILE A 34 9.83 -14.40 17.25
CA ILE A 34 9.78 -15.71 16.62
C ILE A 34 11.19 -16.07 16.14
N LYS A 35 11.63 -17.32 16.39
CA LYS A 35 12.97 -17.80 16.09
C LYS A 35 12.92 -19.01 15.16
N LYS A 36 14.03 -19.27 14.48
CA LYS A 36 14.20 -20.48 13.69
C LYS A 36 13.96 -21.73 14.55
N GLY A 37 13.17 -22.64 14.00
CA GLY A 37 12.77 -23.88 14.66
C GLY A 37 11.47 -23.77 15.47
N ASP A 38 10.97 -22.56 15.73
CA ASP A 38 9.68 -22.40 16.39
C ASP A 38 8.56 -22.99 15.55
N ILE A 39 7.67 -23.74 16.21
CA ILE A 39 6.53 -24.38 15.57
C ILE A 39 5.38 -23.37 15.50
N LEU A 40 4.83 -23.20 14.32
CA LEU A 40 3.65 -22.37 14.11
C LEU A 40 2.38 -23.15 14.47
N PRO A 41 1.33 -22.46 14.96
CA PRO A 41 0.03 -23.09 15.17
C PRO A 41 -0.50 -23.72 13.88
N SER A 42 -1.33 -24.74 14.01
CA SER A 42 -1.97 -25.39 12.88
C SER A 42 -2.93 -24.45 12.15
N ILE A 43 -3.22 -24.75 10.89
CA ILE A 43 -4.20 -24.00 10.09
C ILE A 43 -5.55 -23.87 10.81
N ASN A 44 -5.97 -24.93 11.53
CA ASN A 44 -7.24 -24.92 12.26
C ASN A 44 -7.20 -23.97 13.46
N GLU A 45 -6.12 -24.00 14.25
CA GLU A 45 -5.94 -23.12 15.41
C GLU A 45 -5.94 -21.66 14.98
N VAL A 46 -5.14 -21.29 13.95
CA VAL A 46 -5.10 -19.89 13.44
C VAL A 46 -6.46 -19.47 12.87
N SER A 47 -7.12 -20.35 12.10
CA SER A 47 -8.45 -20.09 11.55
C SER A 47 -9.48 -19.79 12.62
N PHE A 48 -9.49 -20.58 13.67
CA PHE A 48 -10.42 -20.44 14.81
C PHE A 48 -10.13 -19.17 15.61
N GLN A 49 -8.87 -18.95 15.93
CA GLN A 49 -8.44 -17.87 16.81
C GLN A 49 -8.60 -16.47 16.21
N PHE A 50 -8.30 -16.31 14.91
CA PHE A 50 -8.34 -15.00 14.23
C PHE A 50 -9.58 -14.81 13.35
N TYR A 51 -10.55 -15.72 13.42
CA TYR A 51 -11.80 -15.66 12.65
C TYR A 51 -11.58 -15.47 11.14
N ILE A 52 -10.56 -16.14 10.60
CA ILE A 52 -10.24 -16.15 9.16
C ILE A 52 -10.41 -17.56 8.60
N SER A 53 -10.76 -17.66 7.31
CA SER A 53 -11.00 -18.97 6.72
C SER A 53 -9.73 -19.84 6.68
N ARG A 54 -9.89 -21.16 6.79
CA ARG A 54 -8.77 -22.12 6.64
C ARG A 54 -8.00 -21.90 5.34
N ILE A 55 -8.72 -21.63 4.23
CA ILE A 55 -8.10 -21.32 2.92
C ILE A 55 -7.23 -20.07 3.00
N THR A 56 -7.65 -19.07 3.77
CA THR A 56 -6.86 -17.84 3.98
C THR A 56 -5.57 -18.14 4.73
N VAL A 57 -5.64 -18.94 5.80
CA VAL A 57 -4.44 -19.35 6.56
C VAL A 57 -3.51 -20.19 5.70
N GLU A 58 -4.05 -21.15 4.96
CA GLU A 58 -3.29 -22.02 4.04
C GLU A 58 -2.56 -21.19 2.97
N LYS A 59 -3.24 -20.20 2.37
CA LYS A 59 -2.59 -19.26 1.42
C LYS A 59 -1.45 -18.49 2.08
N GLY A 60 -1.62 -18.03 3.33
CA GLY A 60 -0.57 -17.33 4.08
C GLY A 60 0.65 -18.20 4.33
N TYR A 61 0.43 -19.43 4.78
CA TYR A 61 1.49 -20.39 5.04
C TYR A 61 2.19 -20.85 3.75
N ASN A 62 1.42 -21.10 2.68
CA ASN A 62 2.00 -21.44 1.38
C ASN A 62 2.84 -20.29 0.80
N TYR A 63 2.39 -19.03 0.99
CA TYR A 63 3.18 -17.87 0.62
C TYR A 63 4.50 -17.81 1.42
N LEU A 64 4.45 -17.92 2.75
CA LEU A 64 5.66 -17.95 3.58
C LEU A 64 6.61 -19.10 3.22
N LYS A 65 6.06 -20.25 2.86
CA LYS A 65 6.84 -21.39 2.38
C LYS A 65 7.47 -21.12 1.03
N SER A 66 6.76 -20.50 0.09
CA SER A 66 7.28 -20.17 -1.25
C SER A 66 8.46 -19.20 -1.21
N ILE A 67 8.51 -18.33 -0.18
CA ILE A 67 9.62 -17.39 0.03
C ILE A 67 10.68 -17.91 1.04
N GLY A 68 10.56 -19.18 1.46
CA GLY A 68 11.54 -19.85 2.30
C GLY A 68 11.54 -19.47 3.80
N ILE A 69 10.56 -18.69 4.25
CA ILE A 69 10.44 -18.24 5.65
C ILE A 69 10.05 -19.41 6.57
N ILE A 70 9.13 -20.26 6.12
CA ILE A 70 8.69 -21.45 6.86
C ILE A 70 8.89 -22.70 6.03
N ASP A 71 8.92 -23.83 6.69
CA ASP A 71 8.82 -25.15 6.07
C ASP A 71 7.87 -26.04 6.84
N SER A 72 7.57 -27.22 6.32
CA SER A 72 6.64 -28.16 6.95
C SER A 72 7.18 -29.60 6.92
N VAL A 73 6.98 -30.30 8.03
CA VAL A 73 7.26 -31.73 8.13
C VAL A 73 5.97 -32.47 8.46
N ARG A 74 5.72 -33.54 7.74
CA ARG A 74 4.56 -34.40 7.95
C ARG A 74 4.53 -34.90 9.41
N GLY A 75 3.42 -34.64 10.11
CA GLY A 75 3.24 -35.02 11.51
C GLY A 75 3.81 -34.02 12.55
N LYS A 76 4.65 -33.07 12.14
CA LYS A 76 5.19 -32.00 13.02
C LYS A 76 4.60 -30.62 12.78
N GLY A 77 3.93 -30.41 11.64
CA GLY A 77 3.35 -29.12 11.27
C GLY A 77 4.30 -28.18 10.57
N PHE A 78 4.03 -26.89 10.67
CA PHE A 78 4.81 -25.81 10.08
C PHE A 78 5.81 -25.24 11.10
N PHE A 79 7.00 -24.88 10.66
CA PHE A 79 8.04 -24.28 11.50
C PHE A 79 8.83 -23.21 10.78
N ILE A 80 9.42 -22.30 11.55
CA ILE A 80 10.26 -21.21 11.02
C ILE A 80 11.59 -21.80 10.54
N ASN A 81 11.98 -21.46 9.31
CA ASN A 81 13.17 -22.00 8.64
C ASN A 81 14.35 -21.01 8.59
N VAL A 82 14.15 -19.76 8.99
CA VAL A 82 15.14 -18.68 8.88
C VAL A 82 15.42 -18.02 10.23
N ASP A 83 16.63 -17.51 10.40
CA ASP A 83 17.01 -16.73 11.59
C ASP A 83 16.70 -15.24 11.43
N THR A 84 16.64 -14.76 10.18
CA THR A 84 16.35 -13.37 9.84
C THR A 84 15.46 -13.33 8.59
N SER A 85 14.59 -12.32 8.52
CA SER A 85 13.81 -12.09 7.30
C SER A 85 14.63 -11.26 6.29
N PRO A 86 14.54 -11.56 4.98
CA PRO A 86 15.12 -10.72 3.93
C PRO A 86 14.42 -9.37 3.79
N THR A 87 13.28 -9.19 4.46
CA THR A 87 12.46 -7.97 4.36
C THR A 87 13.16 -6.80 5.03
N THR A 88 13.42 -5.75 4.26
CA THR A 88 14.13 -4.54 4.70
C THR A 88 13.17 -3.38 4.94
N TYR A 89 12.09 -3.33 4.18
CA TYR A 89 11.16 -2.20 4.17
C TYR A 89 9.81 -2.58 4.77
N ARG A 90 9.24 -1.66 5.56
CA ARG A 90 7.85 -1.70 6.00
C ARG A 90 7.16 -0.46 5.47
N ILE A 91 6.22 -0.65 4.54
CA ILE A 91 5.63 0.42 3.74
C ILE A 91 4.16 0.60 4.10
N PHE A 92 3.80 1.81 4.50
CA PHE A 92 2.43 2.25 4.67
C PHE A 92 1.96 2.89 3.36
N LEU A 93 1.12 2.17 2.60
CA LEU A 93 0.70 2.55 1.25
C LEU A 93 -0.76 2.99 1.27
N LEU A 94 -1.02 4.26 0.89
CA LEU A 94 -2.36 4.84 0.87
C LEU A 94 -2.74 5.31 -0.52
N PHE A 95 -3.80 4.72 -1.07
CA PHE A 95 -4.41 5.15 -2.31
C PHE A 95 -5.75 5.81 -2.05
N ASN A 96 -6.06 6.85 -2.83
CA ASN A 96 -7.35 7.50 -2.77
C ASN A 96 -8.50 6.61 -3.30
N LYS A 97 -8.24 5.78 -4.30
CA LYS A 97 -9.14 4.76 -4.84
C LYS A 97 -8.33 3.70 -5.59
N LEU A 98 -8.94 2.55 -5.84
CA LEU A 98 -8.35 1.49 -6.65
C LEU A 98 -9.09 1.39 -8.00
N SER A 99 -8.79 2.32 -8.93
CA SER A 99 -9.21 2.24 -10.34
C SER A 99 -8.31 1.26 -11.10
N GLU A 100 -8.70 0.89 -12.34
CA GLU A 100 -7.87 0.02 -13.20
C GLU A 100 -6.45 0.58 -13.38
N HIS A 101 -6.33 1.88 -13.67
CA HIS A 101 -5.03 2.55 -13.77
C HIS A 101 -4.21 2.44 -12.46
N LYS A 102 -4.83 2.74 -11.32
CA LYS A 102 -4.12 2.66 -10.02
C LYS A 102 -3.81 1.24 -9.59
N LYS A 103 -4.58 0.28 -10.08
CA LYS A 103 -4.24 -1.14 -9.91
C LYS A 103 -2.93 -1.51 -10.63
N ILE A 104 -2.68 -0.97 -11.82
CA ILE A 104 -1.41 -1.17 -12.53
C ILE A 104 -0.24 -0.62 -11.71
N ILE A 105 -0.39 0.58 -11.13
CA ILE A 105 0.63 1.17 -10.24
C ILE A 105 0.87 0.27 -9.02
N TYR A 106 -0.21 -0.19 -8.38
CA TYR A 106 -0.12 -1.09 -7.23
C TYR A 106 0.58 -2.41 -7.58
N ASP A 107 0.16 -3.06 -8.66
CA ASP A 107 0.72 -4.35 -9.09
C ASP A 107 2.21 -4.21 -9.44
N ALA A 108 2.60 -3.14 -10.15
CA ALA A 108 3.99 -2.83 -10.47
C ALA A 108 4.82 -2.57 -9.20
N PHE A 109 4.28 -1.79 -8.27
CA PHE A 109 4.93 -1.48 -6.99
C PHE A 109 5.18 -2.77 -6.18
N VAL A 110 4.15 -3.60 -6.00
CA VAL A 110 4.26 -4.87 -5.27
C VAL A 110 5.22 -5.83 -5.95
N ALA A 111 5.19 -5.92 -7.28
CA ALA A 111 6.09 -6.79 -8.05
C ALA A 111 7.55 -6.34 -7.92
N THR A 112 7.81 -5.03 -7.96
CA THR A 112 9.16 -4.46 -7.84
C THR A 112 9.73 -4.67 -6.44
N MET A 113 8.91 -4.45 -5.40
CA MET A 113 9.35 -4.61 -4.00
C MET A 113 9.55 -6.09 -3.62
N GLY A 114 8.84 -7.00 -4.27
CA GLY A 114 8.98 -8.46 -4.06
C GLY A 114 8.91 -8.86 -2.59
N ASN A 115 9.94 -9.55 -2.11
CA ASN A 115 10.05 -10.01 -0.72
C ASN A 115 10.83 -9.04 0.19
N GLU A 116 11.32 -7.93 -0.36
CA GLU A 116 12.09 -6.94 0.40
C GLU A 116 11.21 -6.02 1.23
N ALA A 117 9.89 -6.00 0.97
CA ALA A 117 8.95 -5.13 1.67
C ALA A 117 7.73 -5.86 2.25
N ILE A 118 7.34 -5.44 3.45
CA ILE A 118 6.00 -5.61 3.99
C ILE A 118 5.20 -4.39 3.57
N ILE A 119 4.08 -4.60 2.87
CA ILE A 119 3.22 -3.53 2.38
C ILE A 119 1.87 -3.63 3.08
N ASP A 120 1.57 -2.63 3.91
CA ASP A 120 0.24 -2.44 4.50
C ASP A 120 -0.51 -1.42 3.63
N PHE A 121 -1.48 -1.93 2.87
CA PHE A 121 -2.19 -1.18 1.85
C PHE A 121 -3.59 -0.76 2.32
N TYR A 122 -3.91 0.52 2.11
CA TYR A 122 -5.20 1.11 2.48
C TYR A 122 -5.77 1.94 1.34
N VAL A 123 -7.10 1.93 1.21
CA VAL A 123 -7.84 2.78 0.26
C VAL A 123 -8.79 3.67 1.06
N TYR A 124 -8.64 4.99 0.93
CA TYR A 124 -9.41 5.95 1.70
C TYR A 124 -10.53 6.66 0.92
N ASN A 125 -10.82 6.23 -0.31
CA ASN A 125 -11.97 6.63 -1.13
C ASN A 125 -12.16 8.16 -1.30
N ASN A 126 -11.08 8.93 -1.39
CA ASN A 126 -11.04 10.39 -1.41
C ASN A 126 -11.62 11.05 -0.14
N ASP A 127 -11.93 10.29 0.91
CA ASP A 127 -12.53 10.74 2.17
C ASP A 127 -11.44 11.11 3.18
N PHE A 128 -11.40 12.39 3.56
CA PHE A 128 -10.44 12.90 4.53
C PHE A 128 -10.62 12.26 5.92
N ASN A 129 -11.84 12.02 6.37
CA ASN A 129 -12.08 11.45 7.70
C ASN A 129 -11.58 10.00 7.78
N LEU A 130 -11.79 9.23 6.70
CA LEU A 130 -11.24 7.88 6.61
C LEU A 130 -9.70 7.92 6.54
N PHE A 131 -9.14 8.79 5.71
CA PHE A 131 -7.70 9.00 5.60
C PHE A 131 -7.08 9.33 6.97
N LYS A 132 -7.67 10.31 7.70
CA LYS A 132 -7.21 10.70 9.02
C LYS A 132 -7.23 9.52 10.01
N ARG A 133 -8.34 8.77 10.06
CA ARG A 133 -8.43 7.60 10.95
C ARG A 133 -7.38 6.54 10.65
N ILE A 134 -7.11 6.27 9.37
CA ILE A 134 -6.08 5.33 8.95
C ILE A 134 -4.69 5.83 9.38
N VAL A 135 -4.39 7.11 9.14
CA VAL A 135 -3.11 7.72 9.49
C VAL A 135 -2.90 7.76 11.01
N ASP A 136 -3.93 8.11 11.79
CA ASP A 136 -3.83 8.19 13.25
C ASP A 136 -3.60 6.82 13.91
N ARG A 137 -4.08 5.73 13.29
CA ARG A 137 -3.91 4.35 13.79
C ARG A 137 -2.61 3.69 13.36
N ARG A 138 -1.86 4.30 12.43
CA ARG A 138 -0.63 3.69 11.90
C ARG A 138 0.40 3.47 13.00
N ASP A 139 1.13 2.38 12.91
CA ASP A 139 2.33 2.16 13.69
C ASP A 139 3.42 3.18 13.33
N LYS A 140 4.32 3.44 14.28
CA LYS A 140 5.47 4.34 14.06
C LYS A 140 6.63 3.66 13.35
N ASP A 141 6.59 2.34 13.21
CA ASP A 141 7.70 1.50 12.72
C ASP A 141 7.79 1.41 11.20
N TYR A 142 6.91 2.09 10.45
CA TYR A 142 7.03 2.17 9.01
C TYR A 142 8.32 2.86 8.59
N THR A 143 9.02 2.25 7.63
CA THR A 143 10.21 2.84 7.00
C THR A 143 9.84 3.88 5.97
N HIS A 144 8.71 3.66 5.26
CA HIS A 144 8.20 4.56 4.23
C HIS A 144 6.69 4.72 4.34
N ILE A 145 6.21 5.91 3.98
CA ILE A 145 4.81 6.29 3.88
C ILE A 145 4.59 6.75 2.45
N VAL A 146 3.83 6.00 1.67
CA VAL A 146 3.57 6.27 0.24
C VAL A 146 2.11 6.65 0.07
N ILE A 147 1.83 7.83 -0.47
CA ILE A 147 0.47 8.39 -0.55
C ILE A 147 0.17 8.87 -1.96
N ILE A 148 -1.02 8.55 -2.48
CA ILE A 148 -1.65 9.24 -3.61
C ILE A 148 -2.61 10.30 -3.05
N PRO A 149 -2.26 11.61 -3.04
CA PRO A 149 -2.95 12.63 -2.24
C PRO A 149 -4.12 13.30 -2.98
N HIS A 150 -5.16 12.54 -3.34
CA HIS A 150 -6.38 13.11 -3.92
C HIS A 150 -7.54 13.04 -2.94
N PHE A 151 -8.19 14.18 -2.68
CA PHE A 151 -9.32 14.33 -1.79
C PHE A 151 -10.49 15.00 -2.51
N LEU A 152 -11.71 14.76 -2.05
CA LEU A 152 -12.87 15.53 -2.49
C LEU A 152 -12.70 16.98 -2.04
N ASP A 153 -13.12 17.91 -2.90
CA ASP A 153 -13.09 19.36 -2.63
C ASP A 153 -11.71 19.92 -2.26
N ASP A 154 -10.63 19.20 -2.60
CA ASP A 154 -9.23 19.59 -2.36
C ASP A 154 -8.98 20.06 -0.91
N ASP A 155 -9.48 19.29 0.07
CA ASP A 155 -9.56 19.61 1.49
C ASP A 155 -8.20 20.08 2.07
N PRO A 156 -8.07 21.32 2.53
CA PRO A 156 -6.82 21.88 3.07
C PRO A 156 -6.33 21.13 4.32
N ASN A 157 -7.24 20.55 5.11
CA ASN A 157 -6.87 19.80 6.32
C ASN A 157 -6.15 18.50 5.97
N ALA A 158 -6.49 17.91 4.82
CA ALA A 158 -5.81 16.71 4.33
C ALA A 158 -4.34 17.02 4.02
N TYR A 159 -4.08 18.14 3.34
CA TYR A 159 -2.72 18.57 3.03
C TYR A 159 -1.94 18.96 4.29
N GLN A 160 -2.57 19.60 5.27
CA GLN A 160 -1.94 19.89 6.56
C GLN A 160 -1.54 18.60 7.29
N LEU A 161 -2.40 17.60 7.29
CA LEU A 161 -2.08 16.30 7.89
C LEU A 161 -0.89 15.63 7.17
N ILE A 162 -0.88 15.63 5.84
CA ILE A 162 0.25 15.07 5.06
C ILE A 162 1.55 15.81 5.38
N LYS A 163 1.52 17.17 5.46
CA LYS A 163 2.68 17.99 5.80
C LYS A 163 3.23 17.71 7.21
N SER A 164 2.40 17.21 8.11
CA SER A 164 2.81 16.83 9.48
C SER A 164 3.51 15.47 9.57
N LEU A 165 3.49 14.67 8.50
CA LEU A 165 4.14 13.37 8.46
C LEU A 165 5.67 13.49 8.38
N PRO A 166 6.43 12.47 8.86
CA PRO A 166 7.89 12.47 8.76
C PRO A 166 8.36 12.57 7.31
N LYS A 167 9.02 13.66 6.96
CA LYS A 167 9.43 13.97 5.57
C LYS A 167 10.49 13.02 5.02
N ASP A 168 11.33 12.50 5.89
CA ASP A 168 12.37 11.51 5.58
C ASP A 168 11.80 10.16 5.15
N LYS A 169 10.51 9.90 5.46
CA LYS A 169 9.80 8.66 5.13
C LYS A 169 8.70 8.86 4.07
N LEU A 170 8.34 10.11 3.77
CA LEU A 170 7.19 10.43 2.94
C LEU A 170 7.51 10.42 1.45
N ILE A 171 6.70 9.71 0.68
CA ILE A 171 6.73 9.67 -0.78
C ILE A 171 5.33 9.96 -1.30
N LEU A 172 5.20 10.94 -2.18
CA LEU A 172 3.94 11.20 -2.88
C LEU A 172 3.97 10.59 -4.28
N VAL A 173 2.85 10.02 -4.69
CA VAL A 173 2.67 9.41 -6.01
C VAL A 173 1.46 10.04 -6.70
N ASP A 174 1.52 10.21 -8.02
CA ASP A 174 0.43 10.68 -8.88
C ASP A 174 0.19 12.22 -8.81
N LYS A 175 0.22 12.84 -7.63
CA LYS A 175 0.03 14.28 -7.44
C LYS A 175 1.12 14.85 -6.52
N MET A 176 1.69 15.96 -6.91
CA MET A 176 2.61 16.73 -6.10
C MET A 176 1.85 17.75 -5.21
N ILE A 177 2.33 17.95 -3.99
CA ILE A 177 1.89 19.06 -3.13
C ILE A 177 2.98 20.14 -3.21
N PRO A 178 2.70 21.34 -3.76
CA PRO A 178 3.72 22.36 -4.06
C PRO A 178 4.61 22.71 -2.87
N ASP A 179 4.04 22.86 -1.67
CA ASP A 179 4.78 23.24 -0.45
C ASP A 179 5.75 22.14 0.04
N LEU A 180 5.67 20.93 -0.49
CA LEU A 180 6.57 19.82 -0.18
C LEU A 180 7.59 19.54 -1.27
N GLN A 181 7.57 20.31 -2.36
CA GLN A 181 8.48 20.12 -3.49
C GLN A 181 9.95 20.23 -3.02
N GLY A 182 10.76 19.27 -3.46
CA GLY A 182 12.18 19.20 -3.11
C GLY A 182 12.50 18.79 -1.67
N GLN A 183 11.49 18.54 -0.82
CA GLN A 183 11.65 18.11 0.57
C GLN A 183 11.38 16.62 0.80
N ILE A 184 10.71 15.97 -0.16
CA ILE A 184 10.25 14.57 -0.10
C ILE A 184 10.42 13.90 -1.46
N GLY A 185 10.36 12.57 -1.50
CA GLY A 185 10.25 11.82 -2.75
C GLY A 185 8.90 12.08 -3.42
N THR A 186 8.89 12.40 -4.71
CA THR A 186 7.65 12.61 -5.46
C THR A 186 7.76 12.00 -6.86
N VAL A 187 6.74 11.21 -7.23
CA VAL A 187 6.54 10.68 -8.58
C VAL A 187 5.16 11.13 -9.03
N TYR A 188 5.08 12.01 -10.02
CA TYR A 188 3.82 12.59 -10.46
C TYR A 188 3.69 12.61 -11.98
N GLU A 189 2.46 12.64 -12.46
CA GLU A 189 2.12 12.82 -13.86
C GLU A 189 2.12 14.32 -14.17
N ASN A 190 2.91 14.73 -15.17
CA ASN A 190 2.95 16.13 -15.61
C ASN A 190 1.90 16.36 -16.68
N PHE A 191 0.62 16.32 -16.30
CA PHE A 191 -0.52 16.42 -17.22
C PHE A 191 -0.48 17.67 -18.10
N GLU A 192 -0.04 18.81 -17.58
CA GLU A 192 0.06 20.04 -18.36
C GLU A 192 1.00 19.85 -19.55
N ASN A 193 2.20 19.38 -19.28
CA ASN A 193 3.18 19.12 -20.35
C ASN A 193 2.70 18.01 -21.30
N ASP A 194 2.12 16.94 -20.77
CA ASP A 194 1.67 15.78 -21.55
C ASP A 194 0.51 16.16 -22.48
N ILE A 195 -0.45 16.96 -22.01
CA ILE A 195 -1.54 17.50 -22.82
C ILE A 195 -1.00 18.45 -23.88
N TYR A 196 -0.10 19.36 -23.52
CA TYR A 196 0.53 20.28 -24.45
C TYR A 196 1.26 19.55 -25.57
N GLN A 197 2.09 18.57 -25.23
CA GLN A 197 2.83 17.77 -26.22
C GLN A 197 1.88 16.97 -27.11
N SER A 198 0.85 16.36 -26.53
CA SER A 198 -0.14 15.59 -27.28
C SER A 198 -0.92 16.46 -28.27
N LEU A 199 -1.37 17.65 -27.84
CA LEU A 199 -2.06 18.60 -28.73
C LEU A 199 -1.14 19.12 -29.82
N THR A 200 0.13 19.37 -29.51
CA THR A 200 1.13 19.80 -30.48
C THR A 200 1.34 18.73 -31.56
N GLN A 201 1.43 17.45 -31.19
CA GLN A 201 1.61 16.35 -32.14
C GLN A 201 0.44 16.19 -33.09
N VAL A 202 -0.79 16.48 -32.64
CA VAL A 202 -2.00 16.35 -33.48
C VAL A 202 -2.47 17.67 -34.09
N ASN A 203 -1.70 18.74 -33.95
CA ASN A 203 -2.08 20.09 -34.40
C ASN A 203 -2.53 20.15 -35.87
N GLU A 204 -1.82 19.51 -36.78
CA GLU A 204 -2.22 19.45 -38.19
C GLU A 204 -3.59 18.79 -38.42
N SER A 205 -3.94 17.84 -37.56
CA SER A 205 -5.26 17.18 -37.62
C SER A 205 -6.35 18.06 -37.01
N LEU A 206 -6.01 18.89 -36.02
CA LEU A 206 -6.94 19.79 -35.32
C LEU A 206 -7.31 20.99 -36.21
N THR A 207 -6.40 21.47 -37.04
CA THR A 207 -6.66 22.62 -37.95
C THR A 207 -7.84 22.40 -38.93
N LYS A 208 -8.28 21.16 -39.14
CA LYS A 208 -9.46 20.81 -39.95
C LYS A 208 -10.79 21.17 -39.25
N TYR A 209 -10.77 21.49 -37.96
CA TYR A 209 -11.97 21.70 -37.19
C TYR A 209 -12.05 23.13 -36.67
N ASN A 210 -13.26 23.72 -36.66
CA ASN A 210 -13.53 25.07 -36.20
C ASN A 210 -13.96 25.13 -34.73
N ARG A 211 -14.12 23.98 -34.07
CA ARG A 211 -14.56 23.91 -32.67
C ARG A 211 -13.89 22.75 -31.96
N LEU A 212 -13.39 23.02 -30.76
CA LEU A 212 -12.94 22.03 -29.78
C LEU A 212 -14.01 21.95 -28.67
N LYS A 213 -14.44 20.74 -28.34
CA LYS A 213 -15.35 20.50 -27.22
C LYS A 213 -14.64 19.68 -26.14
N LEU A 214 -14.43 20.31 -24.99
CA LEU A 214 -13.91 19.65 -23.79
C LEU A 214 -15.07 19.05 -22.99
N ILE A 215 -15.01 17.75 -22.74
CA ILE A 215 -15.96 17.05 -21.86
C ILE A 215 -15.24 16.79 -20.54
N PHE A 216 -15.72 17.44 -19.48
CA PHE A 216 -15.14 17.34 -18.15
C PHE A 216 -16.17 16.78 -17.16
N PRO A 217 -15.82 15.74 -16.36
CA PRO A 217 -16.74 15.20 -15.36
C PRO A 217 -17.13 16.27 -14.33
N SER A 218 -18.42 16.34 -13.96
CA SER A 218 -18.92 17.30 -12.96
C SER A 218 -18.29 17.07 -11.58
N HIS A 219 -17.91 15.82 -11.27
CA HIS A 219 -17.22 15.43 -10.03
C HIS A 219 -15.81 14.94 -10.38
N SER A 220 -14.88 15.86 -10.42
CA SER A 220 -13.46 15.56 -10.67
C SER A 220 -12.63 16.11 -9.51
N TYR A 221 -11.61 15.34 -9.10
CA TYR A 221 -10.57 15.81 -8.18
C TYR A 221 -9.44 16.55 -8.92
N TYR A 222 -9.53 16.66 -10.25
CA TYR A 222 -8.67 17.57 -11.01
C TYR A 222 -9.28 18.97 -11.02
N PRO A 223 -8.46 20.01 -10.86
CA PRO A 223 -8.93 21.38 -10.95
C PRO A 223 -9.53 21.65 -12.33
N LYS A 224 -10.62 22.41 -12.39
CA LYS A 224 -11.27 22.83 -13.64
C LYS A 224 -10.60 24.06 -14.27
N GLU A 225 -9.74 24.69 -13.48
CA GLU A 225 -9.04 25.94 -13.79
C GLU A 225 -7.60 25.60 -14.24
N ILE A 226 -7.49 25.06 -15.44
CA ILE A 226 -6.19 24.81 -16.09
C ILE A 226 -6.11 25.69 -17.32
#